data_246c5788441218799d19e646ef3bbf8a
#
_entry.id   246c5788441218799d19e646ef3bbf8a
#
_cell.length_a   1.000
_cell.length_b   1.000
_cell.length_c   1.000
_cell.angle_alpha   90.00
_cell.angle_beta   90.00
_cell.angle_gamma   90.00
#
_symmetry.space_group_name_H-M   'P 1'
#
loop_
_entity.id
_entity.type
_entity.pdbx_description
1 polymer ?
#
loop_
_entity_poly.entity_id
_entity_poly.type
_entity_poly.pdbx_seq_one_letter_code
_entity_poly.pdbx_strand_id
1 'polypeptide(L)'
;MNREETSQLVEAASGIQPRPTVVDTVYTHTDGNPYFMTELVRLLVSQGDMEEAGPMGSQGLRIPEGIREVIGQRLNRLSESCNRVLTTASVIGREFNLDQLVPLHEEMSEDQLLEGLEEALEARLIEELPQTVGRYQFAHRLAQETLIQELSLTRRERLHARIATTLEEAYGSNVNSHAAELAYHFAQAETVTGTDKLVEYSL
;
A
#
# COMPACT_ATOMS: atom_id res chain seq x y z
N MET A 1 17.73 6.65 -3.69
CA MET A 1 18.17 7.28 -4.97
C MET A 1 17.20 8.39 -5.33
N ASN A 2 17.66 9.43 -6.00
CA ASN A 2 16.79 10.49 -6.55
C ASN A 2 16.36 10.16 -8.00
N ARG A 3 15.52 11.03 -8.63
CA ARG A 3 15.01 10.78 -10.00
C ARG A 3 16.11 10.76 -11.08
N GLU A 4 17.16 11.56 -10.93
CA GLU A 4 18.28 11.59 -11.88
C GLU A 4 19.10 10.29 -11.82
N GLU A 5 19.41 9.83 -10.62
CA GLU A 5 20.05 8.54 -10.38
C GLU A 5 19.16 7.37 -10.85
N THR A 6 17.83 7.50 -10.71
CA THR A 6 16.87 6.53 -11.26
C THR A 6 16.96 6.47 -12.77
N SER A 7 16.99 7.63 -13.46
CA SER A 7 17.13 7.68 -14.92
C SER A 7 18.39 6.97 -15.38
N GLN A 8 19.53 7.23 -14.74
CA GLN A 8 20.80 6.59 -15.05
C GLN A 8 20.76 5.07 -14.83
N LEU A 9 20.12 4.62 -13.75
CA LEU A 9 19.96 3.19 -13.47
C LEU A 9 19.07 2.51 -14.51
N VAL A 10 17.95 3.15 -14.89
CA VAL A 10 17.03 2.63 -15.91
C VAL A 10 17.76 2.52 -17.26
N GLU A 11 18.52 3.54 -17.67
CA GLU A 11 19.31 3.54 -18.89
C GLU A 11 20.38 2.43 -18.87
N ALA A 12 21.12 2.31 -17.74
CA ALA A 12 22.15 1.27 -17.60
C ALA A 12 21.56 -0.15 -17.63
N ALA A 13 20.37 -0.36 -17.07
CA ALA A 13 19.75 -1.68 -16.98
C ALA A 13 18.99 -2.08 -18.26
N SER A 14 18.43 -1.11 -18.99
CA SER A 14 17.63 -1.35 -20.20
C SER A 14 18.40 -1.18 -21.51
N GLY A 15 19.51 -0.41 -21.48
CA GLY A 15 20.23 0.01 -22.67
C GLY A 15 19.52 1.09 -23.50
N ILE A 16 18.41 1.64 -22.99
CA ILE A 16 17.55 2.61 -23.70
C ILE A 16 17.43 3.87 -22.82
N GLN A 17 17.52 5.05 -23.43
CA GLN A 17 17.26 6.30 -22.70
C GLN A 17 15.79 6.37 -22.29
N PRO A 18 15.48 6.38 -20.97
CA PRO A 18 14.10 6.31 -20.53
C PRO A 18 13.35 7.62 -20.73
N ARG A 19 12.05 7.53 -21.03
CA ARG A 19 11.17 8.69 -21.00
C ARG A 19 10.96 9.16 -19.55
N PRO A 20 10.71 10.45 -19.31
CA PRO A 20 10.43 10.98 -17.97
C PRO A 20 9.31 10.21 -17.24
N THR A 21 8.27 9.79 -17.97
CA THR A 21 7.15 8.99 -17.43
C THR A 21 7.58 7.64 -16.90
N VAL A 22 8.53 6.96 -17.56
CA VAL A 22 9.10 5.68 -17.10
C VAL A 22 9.91 5.90 -15.83
N VAL A 23 10.74 6.95 -15.80
CA VAL A 23 11.54 7.30 -14.62
C VAL A 23 10.63 7.60 -13.42
N ASP A 24 9.58 8.39 -13.63
CA ASP A 24 8.61 8.72 -12.57
C ASP A 24 7.87 7.47 -12.08
N THR A 25 7.47 6.58 -12.97
CA THR A 25 6.82 5.31 -12.63
C THR A 25 7.75 4.43 -11.79
N VAL A 26 8.97 4.19 -12.28
CA VAL A 26 9.96 3.37 -11.56
C VAL A 26 10.27 3.98 -10.20
N TYR A 27 10.54 5.29 -10.14
CA TYR A 27 10.83 5.99 -8.88
C TYR A 27 9.68 5.89 -7.88
N THR A 28 8.45 6.18 -8.32
CA THR A 28 7.26 6.20 -7.46
C THR A 28 6.92 4.83 -6.89
N HIS A 29 7.09 3.77 -7.69
CA HIS A 29 6.78 2.41 -7.22
C HIS A 29 7.87 1.79 -6.35
N THR A 30 9.12 2.24 -6.50
CA THR A 30 10.26 1.67 -5.78
C THR A 30 10.76 2.53 -4.63
N ASP A 31 10.21 3.75 -4.48
CA ASP A 31 10.65 4.74 -3.48
C ASP A 31 12.18 4.96 -3.49
N GLY A 32 12.79 4.88 -4.67
CA GLY A 32 14.23 5.05 -4.81
C GLY A 32 15.07 3.84 -4.37
N ASN A 33 14.48 2.67 -4.12
CA ASN A 33 15.22 1.46 -3.75
C ASN A 33 15.90 0.83 -4.99
N PRO A 34 17.24 0.78 -5.06
CA PRO A 34 17.96 0.32 -6.24
C PRO A 34 17.65 -1.13 -6.64
N TYR A 35 17.44 -2.00 -5.68
CA TYR A 35 17.10 -3.40 -5.93
C TYR A 35 15.72 -3.51 -6.63
N PHE A 36 14.72 -2.87 -6.07
CA PHE A 36 13.38 -2.88 -6.66
C PHE A 36 13.34 -2.18 -8.02
N MET A 37 14.13 -1.11 -8.20
CA MET A 37 14.28 -0.45 -9.49
C MET A 37 14.81 -1.42 -10.55
N THR A 38 15.89 -2.14 -10.24
CA THR A 38 16.51 -3.07 -11.18
C THR A 38 15.53 -4.18 -11.58
N GLU A 39 14.79 -4.74 -10.63
CA GLU A 39 13.82 -5.80 -10.90
C GLU A 39 12.62 -5.27 -11.72
N LEU A 40 12.14 -4.06 -11.40
CA LEU A 40 11.06 -3.43 -12.15
C LEU A 40 11.48 -3.10 -13.59
N VAL A 41 12.68 -2.57 -13.78
CA VAL A 41 13.21 -2.28 -15.12
C VAL A 41 13.37 -3.56 -15.94
N ARG A 42 13.88 -4.64 -15.36
CA ARG A 42 13.96 -5.96 -16.02
C ARG A 42 12.60 -6.45 -16.50
N LEU A 43 11.56 -6.27 -15.65
CA LEU A 43 10.20 -6.62 -16.03
C LEU A 43 9.71 -5.78 -17.22
N LEU A 44 9.85 -4.44 -17.16
CA LEU A 44 9.42 -3.53 -18.23
C LEU A 44 10.14 -3.86 -19.55
N VAL A 45 11.44 -4.17 -19.50
CA VAL A 45 12.21 -4.61 -20.68
C VAL A 45 11.66 -5.94 -21.22
N SER A 46 11.38 -6.91 -20.35
CA SER A 46 10.89 -8.24 -20.77
C SER A 46 9.49 -8.21 -21.38
N GLN A 47 8.66 -7.22 -20.99
CA GLN A 47 7.28 -7.02 -21.50
C GLN A 47 7.23 -6.14 -22.75
N GLY A 48 8.33 -5.46 -23.08
CA GLY A 48 8.37 -4.50 -24.19
C GLY A 48 7.73 -3.13 -23.86
N ASP A 49 7.37 -2.91 -22.60
CA ASP A 49 6.61 -1.74 -22.14
C ASP A 49 7.48 -0.49 -21.90
N MET A 50 8.77 -0.53 -22.22
CA MET A 50 9.68 0.61 -22.06
C MET A 50 9.31 1.81 -22.94
N GLU A 51 8.66 1.58 -24.07
CA GLU A 51 8.24 2.64 -24.99
C GLU A 51 6.78 3.11 -24.75
N GLU A 52 5.93 2.24 -24.19
CA GLU A 52 4.50 2.50 -24.01
C GLU A 52 4.12 2.86 -22.56
N ALA A 53 5.06 2.92 -21.62
CA ALA A 53 4.77 3.35 -20.26
C ALA A 53 4.29 4.83 -20.24
N GLY A 54 3.07 5.02 -20.70
CA GLY A 54 2.23 6.19 -20.46
C GLY A 54 1.80 6.18 -18.97
N PRO A 55 1.06 7.20 -18.49
CA PRO A 55 0.52 7.18 -17.14
C PRO A 55 -0.28 5.89 -17.02
N MET A 56 0.30 4.90 -16.28
CA MET A 56 -0.28 3.57 -16.14
C MET A 56 -1.65 3.73 -15.50
N GLY A 57 -2.67 3.60 -16.36
CA GLY A 57 -4.04 3.63 -15.94
C GLY A 57 -4.32 2.52 -14.93
N SER A 58 -5.41 2.62 -14.23
CA SER A 58 -6.00 1.88 -13.13
C SER A 58 -5.88 0.33 -13.09
N GLN A 59 -5.17 -0.29 -14.02
CA GLN A 59 -4.73 -1.67 -13.94
C GLN A 59 -3.32 -1.66 -13.32
N GLY A 60 -3.24 -1.86 -12.00
CA GLY A 60 -2.02 -1.78 -11.21
C GLY A 60 -0.83 -2.50 -11.83
N LEU A 61 0.36 -1.90 -11.68
CA LEU A 61 1.64 -2.49 -12.07
C LEU A 61 1.71 -3.92 -11.54
N ARG A 62 1.89 -4.91 -12.41
CA ARG A 62 2.17 -6.27 -11.95
C ARG A 62 3.52 -6.25 -11.24
N ILE A 63 3.51 -6.43 -9.93
CA ILE A 63 4.75 -6.53 -9.15
C ILE A 63 5.56 -7.71 -9.70
N PRO A 64 6.84 -7.49 -10.07
CA PRO A 64 7.72 -8.58 -10.51
C PRO A 64 7.78 -9.71 -9.50
N GLU A 65 7.77 -10.95 -10.00
CA GLU A 65 7.73 -12.15 -9.15
C GLU A 65 8.92 -12.18 -8.17
N GLY A 66 10.10 -11.76 -8.60
CA GLY A 66 11.29 -11.66 -7.73
C GLY A 66 11.13 -10.67 -6.59
N ILE A 67 10.46 -9.53 -6.81
CA ILE A 67 10.16 -8.55 -5.74
C ILE A 67 9.12 -9.14 -4.79
N ARG A 68 8.05 -9.74 -5.33
CA ARG A 68 7.00 -10.39 -4.53
C ARG A 68 7.59 -11.49 -3.65
N GLU A 69 8.49 -12.30 -4.19
CA GLU A 69 9.17 -13.36 -3.44
C GLU A 69 9.99 -12.80 -2.27
N VAL A 70 10.79 -11.75 -2.49
CA VAL A 70 11.59 -11.12 -1.42
C VAL A 70 10.72 -10.50 -0.35
N ILE A 71 9.64 -9.82 -0.73
CA ILE A 71 8.68 -9.25 0.24
C ILE A 71 7.95 -10.40 0.95
N GLY A 72 7.47 -11.41 0.23
CA GLY A 72 6.82 -12.59 0.79
C GLY A 72 7.70 -13.34 1.79
N GLN A 73 9.00 -13.49 1.52
CA GLN A 73 9.95 -14.09 2.48
C GLN A 73 10.08 -13.26 3.77
N ARG A 74 9.99 -11.93 3.70
CA ARG A 74 9.97 -11.09 4.89
C ARG A 74 8.66 -11.25 5.66
N LEU A 75 7.53 -11.20 4.98
CA LEU A 75 6.20 -11.40 5.59
C LEU A 75 6.06 -12.77 6.26
N ASN A 76 6.60 -13.83 5.65
CA ASN A 76 6.58 -15.19 6.21
C ASN A 76 7.41 -15.37 7.49
N ARG A 77 8.28 -14.42 7.83
CA ARG A 77 9.06 -14.43 9.07
C ARG A 77 8.35 -13.73 10.23
N LEU A 78 7.31 -12.97 9.92
CA LEU A 78 6.54 -12.23 10.91
C LEU A 78 5.52 -13.12 11.60
N SER A 79 5.15 -12.75 12.80
CA SER A 79 4.04 -13.36 13.54
C SER A 79 2.72 -13.24 12.77
N GLU A 80 1.79 -14.13 13.07
CA GLU A 80 0.44 -14.06 12.49
C GLU A 80 -0.28 -12.76 12.88
N SER A 81 -0.06 -12.27 14.11
CA SER A 81 -0.60 -11.00 14.60
C SER A 81 -0.06 -9.83 13.78
N CYS A 82 1.25 -9.73 13.58
CA CYS A 82 1.88 -8.71 12.75
C CYS A 82 1.35 -8.74 11.31
N ASN A 83 1.27 -9.92 10.69
CA ASN A 83 0.75 -10.07 9.33
C ASN A 83 -0.72 -9.62 9.22
N ARG A 84 -1.56 -9.87 10.24
CA ARG A 84 -2.96 -9.39 10.25
C ARG A 84 -3.04 -7.87 10.33
N VAL A 85 -2.23 -7.26 11.19
CA VAL A 85 -2.14 -5.80 11.32
C VAL A 85 -1.69 -5.17 10.01
N LEU A 86 -0.60 -5.65 9.41
CA LEU A 86 -0.08 -5.15 8.13
C LEU A 86 -1.08 -5.34 6.97
N THR A 87 -1.82 -6.44 6.95
CA THR A 87 -2.86 -6.68 5.95
C THR A 87 -3.97 -5.63 6.04
N THR A 88 -4.45 -5.34 7.25
CA THR A 88 -5.45 -4.28 7.47
C THR A 88 -4.87 -2.90 7.10
N ALA A 89 -3.68 -2.58 7.59
CA ALA A 89 -2.99 -1.33 7.28
C ALA A 89 -2.80 -1.12 5.76
N SER A 90 -2.47 -2.20 5.02
CA SER A 90 -2.27 -2.10 3.56
C SER A 90 -3.53 -1.65 2.81
N VAL A 91 -4.71 -2.04 3.30
CA VAL A 91 -6.00 -1.67 2.71
C VAL A 91 -6.46 -0.27 3.17
N ILE A 92 -6.11 0.15 4.39
CA ILE A 92 -6.33 1.54 4.84
C ILE A 92 -5.60 2.48 3.89
N GLY A 93 -4.30 2.29 3.67
CA GLY A 93 -3.53 3.14 2.78
C GLY A 93 -2.02 2.99 2.95
N ARG A 94 -1.28 3.85 2.25
CA ARG A 94 0.18 3.93 2.41
C ARG A 94 0.57 4.45 3.79
N GLU A 95 -0.14 5.47 4.27
CA GLU A 95 -0.03 6.03 5.60
C GLU A 95 -1.25 5.59 6.41
N PHE A 96 -1.06 5.27 7.66
CA PHE A 96 -2.09 4.87 8.60
C PHE A 96 -1.68 5.23 10.02
N ASN A 97 -2.62 5.20 10.94
CA ASN A 97 -2.36 5.51 12.33
C ASN A 97 -2.93 4.44 13.28
N LEU A 98 -2.44 4.44 14.52
CA LEU A 98 -2.86 3.51 15.54
C LEU A 98 -4.36 3.62 15.83
N ASP A 99 -4.90 4.86 15.87
CA ASP A 99 -6.32 5.11 16.14
C ASP A 99 -7.24 4.49 15.08
N GLN A 100 -6.76 4.32 13.83
CA GLN A 100 -7.51 3.60 12.79
C GLN A 100 -7.43 2.07 12.98
N LEU A 101 -6.31 1.56 13.49
CA LEU A 101 -6.10 0.12 13.67
C LEU A 101 -6.80 -0.44 14.92
N VAL A 102 -6.81 0.29 16.02
CA VAL A 102 -7.41 -0.15 17.29
C VAL A 102 -8.86 -0.62 17.11
N PRO A 103 -9.78 0.17 16.53
CA PRO A 103 -11.17 -0.27 16.37
C PRO A 103 -11.34 -1.39 15.34
N LEU A 104 -10.36 -1.60 14.44
CA LEU A 104 -10.37 -2.67 13.45
C LEU A 104 -9.84 -4.01 13.99
N HIS A 105 -9.22 -4.01 15.16
CA HIS A 105 -8.62 -5.19 15.80
C HIS A 105 -9.09 -5.37 17.24
N GLU A 106 -10.41 -5.32 17.46
CA GLU A 106 -11.02 -5.46 18.81
C GLU A 106 -10.65 -6.75 19.55
N GLU A 107 -10.24 -7.80 18.80
CA GLU A 107 -9.75 -9.06 19.36
C GLU A 107 -8.32 -9.00 19.88
N MET A 108 -7.59 -7.91 19.62
CA MET A 108 -6.21 -7.68 20.06
C MET A 108 -6.20 -6.57 21.11
N SER A 109 -5.35 -6.71 22.13
CA SER A 109 -5.05 -5.58 23.01
C SER A 109 -4.21 -4.53 22.29
N GLU A 110 -4.23 -3.29 22.79
CA GLU A 110 -3.37 -2.23 22.26
C GLU A 110 -1.89 -2.60 22.32
N ASP A 111 -1.46 -3.28 23.41
CA ASP A 111 -0.09 -3.77 23.54
C ASP A 111 0.27 -4.79 22.45
N GLN A 112 -0.65 -5.70 22.12
CA GLN A 112 -0.44 -6.67 21.02
C GLN A 112 -0.39 -6.01 19.65
N LEU A 113 -1.14 -4.93 19.44
CA LEU A 113 -1.05 -4.11 18.21
C LEU A 113 0.30 -3.42 18.11
N LEU A 114 0.76 -2.82 19.23
CA LEU A 114 2.07 -2.16 19.29
C LEU A 114 3.20 -3.16 19.06
N GLU A 115 3.17 -4.34 19.69
CA GLU A 115 4.14 -5.43 19.44
C GLU A 115 4.18 -5.81 17.95
N GLY A 116 3.02 -5.93 17.29
CA GLY A 116 2.94 -6.22 15.87
C GLY A 116 3.51 -5.09 15.00
N LEU A 117 3.30 -3.83 15.38
CA LEU A 117 3.88 -2.68 14.68
C LEU A 117 5.39 -2.58 14.91
N GLU A 118 5.88 -2.86 16.12
CA GLU A 118 7.32 -2.90 16.42
C GLU A 118 8.02 -3.98 15.60
N GLU A 119 7.43 -5.19 15.50
CA GLU A 119 7.94 -6.26 14.65
C GLU A 119 8.02 -5.83 13.17
N ALA A 120 7.00 -5.12 12.68
CA ALA A 120 6.98 -4.59 11.32
C ALA A 120 8.02 -3.48 11.08
N LEU A 121 8.29 -2.63 12.08
CA LEU A 121 9.36 -1.62 12.08
C LEU A 121 10.75 -2.29 12.02
N GLU A 122 11.00 -3.30 12.87
CA GLU A 122 12.25 -4.07 12.86
C GLU A 122 12.50 -4.76 11.51
N ALA A 123 11.43 -5.29 10.90
CA ALA A 123 11.47 -5.89 9.57
C ALA A 123 11.61 -4.85 8.44
N ARG A 124 11.58 -3.55 8.75
CA ARG A 124 11.62 -2.43 7.79
C ARG A 124 10.54 -2.51 6.71
N LEU A 125 9.38 -2.97 7.07
CA LEU A 125 8.20 -2.98 6.20
C LEU A 125 7.40 -1.69 6.34
N ILE A 126 7.44 -1.10 7.53
CA ILE A 126 6.86 0.21 7.84
C ILE A 126 7.90 1.12 8.50
N GLU A 127 7.60 2.40 8.56
CA GLU A 127 8.37 3.45 9.23
C GLU A 127 7.41 4.31 10.07
N GLU A 128 7.85 4.72 11.27
CA GLU A 128 7.09 5.70 12.05
C GLU A 128 7.39 7.11 11.56
N LEU A 129 6.34 7.93 11.40
CA LEU A 129 6.49 9.30 10.92
C LEU A 129 6.90 10.22 12.08
N PRO A 130 8.06 10.91 11.99
CA PRO A 130 8.69 11.59 13.12
C PRO A 130 7.90 12.78 13.67
N GLN A 131 6.88 13.25 12.97
CA GLN A 131 6.12 14.46 13.34
C GLN A 131 4.82 14.15 14.10
N THR A 132 4.40 12.88 14.17
CA THR A 132 3.11 12.50 14.79
C THR A 132 3.23 11.11 15.40
N VAL A 133 3.15 11.03 16.72
CA VAL A 133 3.19 9.76 17.46
C VAL A 133 2.03 8.86 17.01
N GLY A 134 2.32 7.58 16.81
CA GLY A 134 1.33 6.59 16.38
C GLY A 134 0.93 6.67 14.91
N ARG A 135 1.67 7.42 14.09
CA ARG A 135 1.46 7.47 12.64
C ARG A 135 2.57 6.75 11.92
N TYR A 136 2.20 5.85 11.05
CA TYR A 136 3.10 4.96 10.33
C TYR A 136 2.89 5.07 8.82
N GLN A 137 3.90 4.67 8.06
CA GLN A 137 3.79 4.49 6.61
C GLN A 137 4.49 3.21 6.18
N PHE A 138 4.04 2.62 5.09
CA PHE A 138 4.80 1.55 4.43
C PHE A 138 6.12 2.11 3.91
N ALA A 139 7.24 1.48 4.32
CA ALA A 139 8.59 1.86 3.89
C ALA A 139 8.74 1.83 2.37
N HIS A 140 8.03 0.91 1.72
CA HIS A 140 7.99 0.78 0.27
C HIS A 140 6.56 0.50 -0.21
N ARG A 141 6.12 1.24 -1.23
CA ARG A 141 4.81 1.04 -1.85
C ARG A 141 4.60 -0.40 -2.33
N LEU A 142 5.65 -1.04 -2.83
CA LEU A 142 5.58 -2.44 -3.27
C LEU A 142 5.27 -3.42 -2.14
N ALA A 143 5.65 -3.12 -0.90
CA ALA A 143 5.29 -3.94 0.26
C ALA A 143 3.78 -3.88 0.52
N GLN A 144 3.19 -2.68 0.49
CA GLN A 144 1.75 -2.48 0.59
C GLN A 144 1.00 -3.18 -0.56
N GLU A 145 1.42 -2.96 -1.80
CA GLU A 145 0.79 -3.55 -2.98
C GLU A 145 0.86 -5.08 -2.98
N THR A 146 1.96 -5.67 -2.49
CA THR A 146 2.10 -7.13 -2.34
C THR A 146 1.05 -7.68 -1.36
N LEU A 147 0.90 -7.06 -0.19
CA LEU A 147 -0.12 -7.46 0.79
C LEU A 147 -1.54 -7.37 0.23
N ILE A 148 -1.86 -6.30 -0.50
CA ILE A 148 -3.17 -6.15 -1.16
C ILE A 148 -3.39 -7.23 -2.22
N GLN A 149 -2.37 -7.57 -3.02
CA GLN A 149 -2.47 -8.57 -4.10
C GLN A 149 -2.60 -10.01 -3.58
N GLU A 150 -2.16 -10.29 -2.35
CA GLU A 150 -2.38 -11.58 -1.69
C GLU A 150 -3.84 -11.77 -1.25
N LEU A 151 -4.61 -10.69 -1.17
CA LEU A 151 -6.02 -10.76 -0.85
C LEU A 151 -6.86 -11.15 -2.08
N SER A 152 -7.75 -12.12 -1.92
CA SER A 152 -8.80 -12.33 -2.92
C SER A 152 -9.68 -11.09 -3.05
N LEU A 153 -10.27 -10.87 -4.23
CA LEU A 153 -11.17 -9.75 -4.47
C LEU A 153 -12.25 -9.64 -3.39
N THR A 154 -12.94 -10.74 -3.10
CA THR A 154 -13.97 -10.79 -2.07
C THR A 154 -13.46 -10.41 -0.68
N ARG A 155 -12.26 -10.87 -0.30
CA ARG A 155 -11.67 -10.54 1.00
C ARG A 155 -11.30 -9.06 1.07
N ARG A 156 -10.78 -8.50 0.00
CA ARG A 156 -10.44 -7.09 -0.11
C ARG A 156 -11.67 -6.19 0.00
N GLU A 157 -12.73 -6.49 -0.76
CA GLU A 157 -14.01 -5.75 -0.68
C GLU A 157 -14.62 -5.79 0.72
N ARG A 158 -14.65 -6.95 1.36
CA ARG A 158 -15.13 -7.09 2.74
C ARG A 158 -14.28 -6.32 3.74
N LEU A 159 -12.97 -6.26 3.52
CA LEU A 159 -12.08 -5.49 4.39
C LEU A 159 -12.30 -3.99 4.20
N HIS A 160 -12.49 -3.50 2.97
CA HIS A 160 -12.88 -2.13 2.71
C HIS A 160 -14.23 -1.78 3.39
N ALA A 161 -15.25 -2.65 3.29
CA ALA A 161 -16.52 -2.46 3.96
C ALA A 161 -16.34 -2.34 5.48
N ARG A 162 -15.57 -3.25 6.08
CA ARG A 162 -15.29 -3.24 7.53
C ARG A 162 -14.56 -1.96 7.93
N ILE A 163 -13.51 -1.56 7.19
CA ILE A 163 -12.77 -0.31 7.44
C ILE A 163 -13.73 0.88 7.39
N ALA A 164 -14.53 1.00 6.33
CA ALA A 164 -15.45 2.11 6.16
C ALA A 164 -16.43 2.23 7.33
N THR A 165 -17.12 1.14 7.69
CA THR A 165 -18.12 1.17 8.76
C THR A 165 -17.50 1.41 10.13
N THR A 166 -16.38 0.76 10.44
CA THR A 166 -15.69 0.92 11.72
C THR A 166 -15.14 2.34 11.91
N LEU A 167 -14.52 2.90 10.85
CA LEU A 167 -13.99 4.26 10.91
C LEU A 167 -15.11 5.31 10.93
N GLU A 168 -16.22 5.09 10.22
CA GLU A 168 -17.39 5.97 10.29
C GLU A 168 -17.91 6.08 11.74
N GLU A 169 -18.03 4.95 12.44
CA GLU A 169 -18.44 4.90 13.84
C GLU A 169 -17.40 5.57 14.77
N ALA A 170 -16.11 5.30 14.56
CA ALA A 170 -15.03 5.87 15.36
C ALA A 170 -14.90 7.39 15.19
N TYR A 171 -15.11 7.92 13.98
CA TYR A 171 -15.03 9.37 13.71
C TYR A 171 -16.25 10.13 14.26
N GLY A 172 -17.41 9.50 14.39
CA GLY A 172 -18.61 10.07 14.99
C GLY A 172 -18.94 11.46 14.43
N SER A 173 -18.90 12.51 15.27
CA SER A 173 -19.19 13.88 14.84
C SER A 173 -18.13 14.49 13.89
N ASN A 174 -16.94 13.91 13.80
CA ASN A 174 -15.85 14.37 12.94
C ASN A 174 -15.83 13.70 11.57
N VAL A 175 -16.83 12.90 11.24
CA VAL A 175 -16.94 12.13 10.00
C VAL A 175 -16.73 12.98 8.74
N ASN A 176 -17.21 14.22 8.72
CA ASN A 176 -17.06 15.11 7.57
C ASN A 176 -15.61 15.48 7.26
N SER A 177 -14.72 15.50 8.26
CA SER A 177 -13.30 15.74 8.05
C SER A 177 -12.59 14.55 7.38
N HIS A 178 -13.22 13.39 7.38
CA HIS A 178 -12.74 12.14 6.82
C HIS A 178 -13.59 11.63 5.64
N ALA A 179 -14.47 12.49 5.10
CA ALA A 179 -15.42 12.09 4.06
C ALA A 179 -14.74 11.47 2.83
N ALA A 180 -13.59 12.02 2.38
CA ALA A 180 -12.87 11.49 1.23
C ALA A 180 -12.31 10.08 1.48
N GLU A 181 -11.82 9.79 2.68
CA GLU A 181 -11.35 8.48 3.10
C GLU A 181 -12.51 7.46 3.14
N LEU A 182 -13.61 7.84 3.77
CA LEU A 182 -14.80 7.00 3.84
C LEU A 182 -15.39 6.75 2.45
N ALA A 183 -15.53 7.78 1.61
CA ALA A 183 -15.98 7.65 0.23
C ALA A 183 -15.12 6.66 -0.57
N TYR A 184 -13.79 6.74 -0.42
CA TYR A 184 -12.88 5.80 -1.06
C TYR A 184 -13.15 4.35 -0.63
N HIS A 185 -13.26 4.08 0.67
CA HIS A 185 -13.50 2.73 1.17
C HIS A 185 -14.90 2.21 0.81
N PHE A 186 -15.93 3.03 0.88
CA PHE A 186 -17.28 2.65 0.43
C PHE A 186 -17.33 2.37 -1.07
N ALA A 187 -16.61 3.14 -1.90
CA ALA A 187 -16.50 2.88 -3.34
C ALA A 187 -15.83 1.53 -3.64
N GLN A 188 -14.80 1.15 -2.87
CA GLN A 188 -14.14 -0.15 -3.03
C GLN A 188 -14.97 -1.32 -2.48
N ALA A 189 -16.00 -1.05 -1.70
CA ALA A 189 -16.88 -2.02 -1.06
C ALA A 189 -18.31 -2.00 -1.63
N GLU A 190 -18.55 -1.34 -2.76
CA GLU A 190 -19.89 -1.10 -3.33
C GLU A 190 -20.73 -2.37 -3.42
N THR A 191 -20.13 -3.52 -3.79
CA THR A 191 -20.84 -4.80 -3.88
C THR A 191 -21.31 -5.34 -2.52
N VAL A 192 -20.70 -4.87 -1.42
CA VAL A 192 -21.00 -5.33 -0.04
C VAL A 192 -21.89 -4.33 0.69
N THR A 193 -21.64 -3.03 0.54
CA THR A 193 -22.31 -1.95 1.31
C THR A 193 -23.45 -1.28 0.55
N GLY A 194 -23.57 -1.49 -0.77
CA GLY A 194 -24.48 -0.75 -1.64
C GLY A 194 -23.97 0.68 -1.93
N THR A 195 -24.71 1.38 -2.79
CA THR A 195 -24.32 2.72 -3.29
C THR A 195 -24.73 3.88 -2.37
N ASP A 196 -25.63 3.66 -1.42
CA ASP A 196 -26.20 4.74 -0.60
C ASP A 196 -25.13 5.48 0.22
N LYS A 197 -24.23 4.74 0.84
CA LYS A 197 -23.12 5.29 1.63
C LYS A 197 -22.10 6.03 0.76
N LEU A 198 -21.85 5.54 -0.46
CA LEU A 198 -20.97 6.23 -1.40
C LEU A 198 -21.52 7.61 -1.76
N VAL A 199 -22.83 7.71 -2.02
CA VAL A 199 -23.47 8.99 -2.35
C VAL A 199 -23.41 9.96 -1.16
N GLU A 200 -23.62 9.49 0.07
CA GLU A 200 -23.57 10.30 1.29
C GLU A 200 -22.23 11.03 1.46
N TYR A 201 -21.10 10.39 1.15
CA TYR A 201 -19.75 10.96 1.33
C TYR A 201 -19.12 11.55 0.06
N SER A 202 -19.79 11.52 -1.07
CA SER A 202 -19.32 12.05 -2.36
C SER A 202 -19.87 13.43 -2.70
N LEU A 203 -20.76 13.97 -1.89
CA LEU A 203 -21.38 15.29 -2.01
C LEU A 203 -20.68 16.32 -1.12
#